data_59396266b38a1d222de05fc9e4caebef
#
_entry.id   59396266b38a1d222de05fc9e4caebef
#
_cell.length_a   1.000
_cell.length_b   1.000
_cell.length_c   1.000
_cell.angle_alpha   90.00
_cell.angle_beta   90.00
_cell.angle_gamma   90.00
#
_symmetry.space_group_name_H-M   'P 1'
#
loop_
_entity.id
_entity.type
_entity.pdbx_description
1 polymer ?
#
loop_
_entity_poly.entity_id
_entity_poly.type
_entity_poly.pdbx_seq_one_letter_code
_entity_poly.pdbx_strand_id
1 'polypeptide(L)'
;MAARFTIQWVLMECSAVLVTGMSGVGKSTALAGLARRGYISVDTDYGPWIHVVDGEPLWREPLVEELLARPRERSLFVQGTVANQGRFYHRFDAVVLLSAPISVMFNRLDRRTDNPFGKTPHDRKQIADDVAKVEPLLREAATHEIDTDRPISEVIEMLMSIAEAPSDGDGRLKTPG
;
A
#
# COMPACT_ATOMS: atom_id res chain seq x y z
N MET A 1 -46.66 -25.54 1.12
CA MET A 1 -45.21 -25.66 1.47
C MET A 1 -44.50 -24.47 0.90
N ALA A 2 -44.14 -23.48 1.73
CA ALA A 2 -43.40 -22.28 1.30
C ALA A 2 -41.92 -22.55 1.51
N ALA A 3 -41.16 -22.62 0.42
CA ALA A 3 -39.72 -22.72 0.46
C ALA A 3 -39.15 -21.39 0.99
N ARG A 4 -38.60 -21.41 2.20
CA ARG A 4 -37.80 -20.29 2.73
C ARG A 4 -36.49 -20.27 2.00
N PHE A 5 -36.31 -19.35 1.05
CA PHE A 5 -35.01 -19.00 0.52
C PHE A 5 -34.28 -18.20 1.61
N THR A 6 -33.41 -18.86 2.34
CA THR A 6 -32.46 -18.20 3.20
C THR A 6 -31.38 -17.60 2.28
N ILE A 7 -31.49 -16.32 1.99
CA ILE A 7 -30.39 -15.58 1.34
C ILE A 7 -29.28 -15.47 2.40
N GLN A 8 -28.31 -16.34 2.29
CA GLN A 8 -27.08 -16.26 3.08
C GLN A 8 -26.25 -15.13 2.51
N TRP A 9 -26.37 -13.95 3.11
CA TRP A 9 -25.44 -12.87 2.87
C TRP A 9 -24.06 -13.37 3.33
N VAL A 10 -23.23 -13.75 2.38
CA VAL A 10 -21.80 -13.84 2.63
C VAL A 10 -21.36 -12.40 2.90
N LEU A 11 -21.16 -12.08 4.17
CA LEU A 11 -20.49 -10.83 4.54
C LEU A 11 -19.11 -10.92 3.90
N MET A 12 -18.92 -10.25 2.78
CA MET A 12 -17.58 -10.06 2.23
C MET A 12 -16.80 -9.27 3.29
N GLU A 13 -15.87 -9.93 3.94
CA GLU A 13 -14.98 -9.26 4.87
C GLU A 13 -14.20 -8.22 4.10
N CYS A 14 -14.35 -6.95 4.50
CA CYS A 14 -13.66 -5.84 3.85
C CYS A 14 -12.23 -5.79 4.35
N SER A 15 -11.28 -6.15 3.50
CA SER A 15 -9.86 -6.21 3.82
C SER A 15 -9.25 -4.82 3.97
N ALA A 16 -8.22 -4.72 4.80
CA ALA A 16 -7.29 -3.59 4.83
C ALA A 16 -5.97 -4.01 4.19
N VAL A 17 -5.56 -3.34 3.15
CA VAL A 17 -4.34 -3.63 2.39
C VAL A 17 -3.38 -2.46 2.47
N LEU A 18 -2.16 -2.71 2.96
CA LEU A 18 -1.08 -1.74 2.88
C LEU A 18 -0.36 -1.89 1.53
N VAL A 19 -0.22 -0.79 0.81
CA VAL A 19 0.55 -0.70 -0.43
C VAL A 19 1.81 0.12 -0.15
N THR A 20 2.96 -0.52 -0.18
CA THR A 20 4.26 0.09 0.10
C THR A 20 5.23 -0.07 -1.07
N GLY A 21 6.37 0.60 -1.02
CA GLY A 21 7.38 0.57 -2.08
C GLY A 21 8.05 1.92 -2.31
N MET A 22 9.14 1.92 -3.06
CA MET A 22 9.97 3.11 -3.26
C MET A 22 9.28 4.18 -4.13
N SER A 23 9.87 5.37 -4.18
CA SER A 23 9.41 6.46 -5.06
C SER A 23 9.49 6.05 -6.53
N GLY A 24 8.43 6.33 -7.30
CA GLY A 24 8.38 6.00 -8.74
C GLY A 24 7.82 4.63 -9.07
N VAL A 25 7.54 3.76 -8.10
CA VAL A 25 6.93 2.43 -8.37
C VAL A 25 5.44 2.50 -8.75
N GLY A 26 4.75 3.64 -8.57
CA GLY A 26 3.38 3.84 -9.04
C GLY A 26 2.29 3.70 -7.97
N LYS A 27 2.62 3.78 -6.69
CA LYS A 27 1.65 3.66 -5.57
C LYS A 27 0.43 4.58 -5.73
N SER A 28 0.65 5.89 -5.82
CA SER A 28 -0.45 6.87 -5.92
C SER A 28 -1.30 6.68 -7.17
N THR A 29 -0.69 6.25 -8.30
CA THR A 29 -1.43 5.94 -9.52
C THR A 29 -2.32 4.71 -9.34
N ALA A 30 -1.83 3.68 -8.67
CA ALA A 30 -2.60 2.49 -8.35
C ALA A 30 -3.78 2.82 -7.42
N LEU A 31 -3.52 3.60 -6.35
CA LEU A 31 -4.58 4.04 -5.44
C LEU A 31 -5.67 4.87 -6.13
N ALA A 32 -5.28 5.81 -7.00
CA ALA A 32 -6.25 6.57 -7.78
C ALA A 32 -7.10 5.66 -8.69
N GLY A 33 -6.52 4.60 -9.23
CA GLY A 33 -7.23 3.60 -10.01
C GLY A 33 -8.19 2.74 -9.18
N LEU A 34 -7.82 2.38 -7.96
CA LEU A 34 -8.67 1.67 -7.00
C LEU A 34 -9.84 2.56 -6.54
N ALA A 35 -9.57 3.84 -6.23
CA ALA A 35 -10.61 4.80 -5.86
C ALA A 35 -11.68 4.95 -6.97
N ARG A 36 -11.28 5.01 -8.24
CA ARG A 36 -12.22 5.03 -9.38
C ARG A 36 -13.05 3.75 -9.50
N ARG A 37 -12.60 2.64 -8.94
CA ARG A 37 -13.34 1.37 -8.86
C ARG A 37 -14.18 1.24 -7.58
N GLY A 38 -14.21 2.28 -6.75
CA GLY A 38 -15.05 2.37 -5.56
C GLY A 38 -14.44 1.79 -4.29
N TYR A 39 -13.14 1.45 -4.28
CA TYR A 39 -12.42 1.09 -3.06
C TYR A 39 -12.09 2.32 -2.23
N ILE A 40 -12.01 2.14 -0.91
CA ILE A 40 -11.52 3.20 -0.02
C ILE A 40 -10.00 3.27 -0.18
N SER A 41 -9.48 4.42 -0.58
CA SER A 41 -8.06 4.60 -0.87
C SER A 41 -7.51 5.81 -0.11
N VAL A 42 -6.47 5.60 0.69
CA VAL A 42 -5.83 6.63 1.49
C VAL A 42 -4.36 6.72 1.12
N ASP A 43 -3.97 7.85 0.55
CA ASP A 43 -2.58 8.19 0.26
C ASP A 43 -2.02 8.98 1.46
N THR A 44 -1.13 8.34 2.23
CA THR A 44 -0.60 8.96 3.46
C THR A 44 0.53 9.95 3.21
N ASP A 45 1.01 10.09 1.99
CA ASP A 45 1.97 11.13 1.62
C ASP A 45 1.30 12.53 1.60
N TYR A 46 -0.03 12.57 1.59
CA TYR A 46 -0.82 13.81 1.60
C TYR A 46 -1.72 13.87 2.83
N GLY A 47 -1.93 15.09 3.36
CA GLY A 47 -2.82 15.31 4.51
C GLY A 47 -2.11 15.19 5.87
N PRO A 48 -2.84 14.85 6.93
CA PRO A 48 -2.32 14.96 8.30
C PRO A 48 -1.57 13.72 8.80
N TRP A 49 -1.36 12.72 7.95
CA TRP A 49 -0.92 11.38 8.37
C TRP A 49 0.52 11.30 8.87
N ILE A 50 1.38 12.21 8.40
CA ILE A 50 2.82 12.20 8.70
C ILE A 50 3.18 13.35 9.62
N HIS A 51 4.12 13.09 10.52
CA HIS A 51 4.88 14.08 11.26
C HIS A 51 6.38 13.74 11.16
N VAL A 52 7.22 14.73 11.36
CA VAL A 52 8.68 14.54 11.35
C VAL A 52 9.20 14.53 12.78
N VAL A 53 9.93 13.47 13.15
CA VAL A 53 10.60 13.34 14.44
C VAL A 53 12.08 13.10 14.15
N ASP A 54 12.94 13.95 14.66
CA ASP A 54 14.41 13.89 14.46
C ASP A 54 14.81 13.79 12.97
N GLY A 55 14.05 14.46 12.10
CA GLY A 55 14.27 14.46 10.65
C GLY A 55 13.66 13.26 9.90
N GLU A 56 13.05 12.33 10.59
CA GLU A 56 12.45 11.13 10.00
C GLU A 56 10.93 11.26 9.88
N PRO A 57 10.34 11.02 8.68
CA PRO A 57 8.90 11.01 8.49
C PRO A 57 8.30 9.74 9.11
N LEU A 58 7.37 9.94 10.03
CA LEU A 58 6.64 8.87 10.71
C LEU A 58 5.14 9.06 10.57
N TRP A 59 4.39 7.99 10.50
CA TRP A 59 2.94 8.06 10.66
C TRP A 59 2.56 8.57 12.04
N ARG A 60 1.52 9.42 12.09
CA ARG A 60 0.82 9.76 13.32
C ARG A 60 -0.02 8.57 13.76
N GLU A 61 0.53 7.77 14.66
CA GLU A 61 -0.04 6.49 15.08
C GLU A 61 -1.52 6.59 15.47
N PRO A 62 -2.00 7.60 16.26
CA PRO A 62 -3.42 7.69 16.59
C PRO A 62 -4.34 7.85 15.38
N LEU A 63 -3.92 8.55 14.33
CA LEU A 63 -4.73 8.74 13.13
C LEU A 63 -4.81 7.47 12.31
N VAL A 64 -3.71 6.72 12.21
CA VAL A 64 -3.67 5.45 11.49
C VAL A 64 -4.48 4.39 12.24
N GLU A 65 -4.36 4.33 13.58
CA GLU A 65 -5.19 3.47 14.42
C GLU A 65 -6.69 3.74 14.22
N GLU A 66 -7.08 5.01 14.25
CA GLU A 66 -8.47 5.41 14.03
C GLU A 66 -8.95 5.00 12.63
N LEU A 67 -8.14 5.23 11.58
CA LEU A 67 -8.45 4.84 10.21
C LEU A 67 -8.71 3.33 10.11
N LEU A 68 -7.81 2.53 10.66
CA LEU A 68 -7.88 1.07 10.60
C LEU A 68 -9.01 0.48 11.47
N ALA A 69 -9.44 1.19 12.51
CA ALA A 69 -10.53 0.78 13.38
C ALA A 69 -11.93 1.13 12.85
N ARG A 70 -12.04 2.00 11.84
CA ARG A 70 -13.34 2.43 11.29
C ARG A 70 -14.10 1.26 10.66
N PRO A 71 -15.38 1.07 10.98
CA PRO A 71 -16.23 0.17 10.23
C PRO A 71 -16.26 0.58 8.75
N ARG A 72 -16.23 -0.40 7.85
CA ARG A 72 -16.20 -0.15 6.41
C ARG A 72 -17.02 -1.18 5.64
N GLU A 73 -17.62 -0.73 4.56
CA GLU A 73 -18.42 -1.56 3.65
C GLU A 73 -17.66 -1.97 2.39
N ARG A 74 -16.41 -1.51 2.26
CA ARG A 74 -15.51 -1.79 1.13
C ARG A 74 -14.08 -1.92 1.62
N SER A 75 -13.28 -2.71 0.93
CA SER A 75 -11.87 -2.87 1.26
C SER A 75 -11.13 -1.55 1.20
N LEU A 76 -10.20 -1.38 2.13
CA LEU A 76 -9.37 -0.20 2.35
C LEU A 76 -7.96 -0.46 1.81
N PHE A 77 -7.48 0.44 0.97
CA PHE A 77 -6.08 0.48 0.55
C PHE A 77 -5.42 1.72 1.15
N VAL A 78 -4.35 1.51 1.90
CA VAL A 78 -3.53 2.57 2.48
C VAL A 78 -2.17 2.52 1.81
N GLN A 79 -1.69 3.63 1.26
CA GLN A 79 -0.32 3.68 0.77
C GLN A 79 0.55 4.49 1.70
N GLY A 80 1.80 4.08 1.83
CA GLY A 80 2.84 4.81 2.52
C GLY A 80 4.13 4.00 2.60
N THR A 81 5.22 4.74 2.84
CA THR A 81 6.54 4.16 3.10
C THR A 81 7.22 5.03 4.15
N VAL A 82 7.05 4.66 5.41
CA VAL A 82 7.58 5.38 6.57
C VAL A 82 8.22 4.42 7.56
N ALA A 83 9.13 4.89 8.38
CA ALA A 83 9.93 4.03 9.25
C ALA A 83 9.12 3.27 10.29
N ASN A 84 8.03 3.84 10.81
CA ASN A 84 7.20 3.18 11.82
C ASN A 84 6.04 2.35 11.25
N GLN A 85 5.93 2.17 9.93
CA GLN A 85 4.82 1.40 9.32
C GLN A 85 4.77 -0.06 9.80
N GLY A 86 5.92 -0.66 10.13
CA GLY A 86 6.01 -2.02 10.64
C GLY A 86 5.18 -2.29 11.90
N ARG A 87 4.93 -1.25 12.71
CA ARG A 87 4.08 -1.36 13.90
C ARG A 87 2.62 -1.69 13.57
N PHE A 88 2.19 -1.44 12.34
CA PHE A 88 0.81 -1.60 11.88
C PHE A 88 0.59 -2.84 11.01
N TYR A 89 1.63 -3.58 10.65
CA TYR A 89 1.49 -4.74 9.75
C TYR A 89 0.45 -5.74 10.22
N HIS A 90 0.36 -5.97 11.54
CA HIS A 90 -0.63 -6.88 12.14
C HIS A 90 -2.08 -6.38 12.05
N ARG A 91 -2.31 -5.14 11.60
CA ARG A 91 -3.63 -4.52 11.41
C ARG A 91 -4.09 -4.58 9.95
N PHE A 92 -3.22 -5.01 9.05
CA PHE A 92 -3.53 -5.19 7.65
C PHE A 92 -3.70 -6.68 7.33
N ASP A 93 -4.67 -6.99 6.48
CA ASP A 93 -4.89 -8.35 5.97
C ASP A 93 -3.83 -8.73 4.93
N ALA A 94 -3.29 -7.73 4.24
CA ALA A 94 -2.14 -7.92 3.34
C ALA A 94 -1.22 -6.69 3.36
N VAL A 95 0.07 -6.95 3.21
CA VAL A 95 1.12 -5.95 2.96
C VAL A 95 1.68 -6.22 1.57
N VAL A 96 1.45 -5.32 0.64
CA VAL A 96 1.83 -5.47 -0.76
C VAL A 96 2.99 -4.53 -1.09
N LEU A 97 4.14 -5.10 -1.42
CA LEU A 97 5.26 -4.35 -1.98
C LEU A 97 5.04 -4.14 -3.48
N LEU A 98 5.00 -2.89 -3.91
CA LEU A 98 5.16 -2.55 -5.32
C LEU A 98 6.63 -2.33 -5.61
N SER A 99 7.16 -3.04 -6.60
CA SER A 99 8.54 -2.92 -7.05
C SER A 99 8.62 -2.63 -8.54
N ALA A 100 9.74 -2.10 -9.00
CA ALA A 100 10.04 -1.91 -10.42
C ALA A 100 11.56 -1.79 -10.62
N PRO A 101 12.08 -2.09 -11.82
CA PRO A 101 13.45 -1.76 -12.17
C PRO A 101 13.71 -0.25 -11.97
N ILE A 102 14.88 0.10 -11.46
CA ILE A 102 15.23 1.49 -11.12
C ILE A 102 15.14 2.43 -12.34
N SER A 103 15.45 1.92 -13.53
CA SER A 103 15.30 2.66 -14.79
C SER A 103 13.85 3.04 -15.10
N VAL A 104 12.91 2.13 -14.80
CA VAL A 104 11.46 2.37 -14.94
C VAL A 104 11.01 3.43 -13.94
N MET A 105 11.48 3.35 -12.70
CA MET A 105 11.18 4.33 -11.65
C MET A 105 11.65 5.73 -12.06
N PHE A 106 12.89 5.87 -12.52
CA PHE A 106 13.43 7.16 -12.98
C PHE A 106 12.67 7.71 -14.18
N ASN A 107 12.33 6.90 -15.19
CA ASN A 107 11.53 7.31 -16.32
C ASN A 107 10.14 7.85 -15.91
N ARG A 108 9.52 7.25 -14.89
CA ARG A 108 8.24 7.72 -14.35
C ARG A 108 8.39 9.04 -13.59
N LEU A 109 9.44 9.17 -12.79
CA LEU A 109 9.75 10.39 -12.04
C LEU A 109 10.04 11.57 -12.98
N ASP A 110 10.73 11.34 -14.10
CA ASP A 110 10.99 12.37 -15.12
C ASP A 110 9.70 12.91 -15.75
N ARG A 111 8.74 12.06 -16.00
CA ARG A 111 7.45 12.42 -16.60
C ARG A 111 6.47 13.04 -15.62
N ARG A 112 6.69 12.87 -14.31
CA ARG A 112 5.81 13.40 -13.27
C ARG A 112 5.96 14.92 -13.17
N THR A 113 4.83 15.63 -13.08
CA THR A 113 4.78 17.12 -13.05
C THR A 113 4.35 17.68 -11.71
N ASP A 114 3.69 16.88 -10.89
CA ASP A 114 3.06 17.27 -9.62
C ASP A 114 4.01 17.25 -8.41
N ASN A 115 5.15 16.54 -8.52
CA ASN A 115 6.13 16.44 -7.45
C ASN A 115 7.55 16.50 -8.04
N PRO A 116 8.40 17.45 -7.63
CA PRO A 116 9.76 17.61 -8.15
C PRO A 116 10.76 16.56 -7.64
N PHE A 117 10.44 15.80 -6.59
CA PHE A 117 11.35 14.81 -6.01
C PHE A 117 11.73 13.72 -7.01
N GLY A 118 12.97 13.35 -7.06
CA GLY A 118 13.54 12.34 -7.99
C GLY A 118 14.09 12.91 -9.28
N LYS A 119 14.05 14.23 -9.48
CA LYS A 119 14.58 14.89 -10.69
C LYS A 119 16.03 15.33 -10.57
N THR A 120 16.51 15.57 -9.36
CA THR A 120 17.90 15.97 -9.14
C THR A 120 18.82 14.75 -9.03
N PRO A 121 20.14 14.89 -9.33
CA PRO A 121 21.10 13.82 -9.10
C PRO A 121 21.16 13.37 -7.63
N HIS A 122 20.94 14.30 -6.69
CA HIS A 122 20.88 14.01 -5.26
C HIS A 122 19.68 13.10 -4.92
N ASP A 123 18.49 13.46 -5.38
CA ASP A 123 17.27 12.64 -5.15
C ASP A 123 17.41 11.26 -5.76
N ARG A 124 17.98 11.16 -6.96
CA ARG A 124 18.19 9.87 -7.65
C ARG A 124 19.16 8.98 -6.90
N LYS A 125 20.24 9.58 -6.34
CA LYS A 125 21.16 8.85 -5.48
C LYS A 125 20.42 8.34 -4.24
N GLN A 126 19.63 9.18 -3.59
CA GLN A 126 18.84 8.78 -2.43
C GLN A 126 17.89 7.62 -2.77
N ILE A 127 17.14 7.73 -3.87
CA ILE A 127 16.24 6.65 -4.32
C ILE A 127 17.01 5.34 -4.58
N ALA A 128 18.19 5.43 -5.20
CA ALA A 128 19.01 4.24 -5.44
C ALA A 128 19.52 3.61 -4.13
N ASP A 129 19.93 4.44 -3.17
CA ASP A 129 20.35 4.01 -1.83
C ASP A 129 19.18 3.35 -1.08
N ASP A 130 17.96 3.92 -1.19
CA ASP A 130 16.74 3.39 -0.56
C ASP A 130 16.32 2.06 -1.19
N VAL A 131 16.39 1.93 -2.52
CA VAL A 131 16.15 0.65 -3.22
C VAL A 131 17.13 -0.41 -2.74
N ALA A 132 18.38 -0.05 -2.51
CA ALA A 132 19.40 -1.00 -2.08
C ALA A 132 19.28 -1.41 -0.60
N LYS A 133 18.80 -0.51 0.27
CA LYS A 133 18.82 -0.68 1.72
C LYS A 133 17.45 -0.90 2.35
N VAL A 134 16.42 -0.22 1.85
CA VAL A 134 15.08 -0.22 2.44
C VAL A 134 14.17 -1.23 1.73
N GLU A 135 14.21 -1.31 0.40
CA GLU A 135 13.33 -2.22 -0.33
C GLU A 135 13.48 -3.70 0.07
N PRO A 136 14.69 -4.24 0.35
CA PRO A 136 14.83 -5.60 0.88
C PRO A 136 14.09 -5.83 2.20
N LEU A 137 14.08 -4.84 3.10
CA LEU A 137 13.35 -4.92 4.37
C LEU A 137 11.84 -4.92 4.15
N LEU A 138 11.35 -4.10 3.21
CA LEU A 138 9.95 -4.09 2.83
C LEU A 138 9.54 -5.43 2.21
N ARG A 139 10.40 -6.01 1.38
CA ARG A 139 10.17 -7.31 0.72
C ARG A 139 10.08 -8.45 1.72
N GLU A 140 10.93 -8.45 2.75
CA GLU A 140 10.89 -9.45 3.81
C GLU A 140 9.59 -9.39 4.62
N ALA A 141 9.07 -8.19 4.85
CA ALA A 141 7.84 -7.97 5.61
C ALA A 141 6.55 -8.08 4.78
N ALA A 142 6.65 -7.99 3.46
CA ALA A 142 5.50 -8.04 2.57
C ALA A 142 4.90 -9.45 2.47
N THR A 143 3.55 -9.51 2.43
CA THR A 143 2.84 -10.76 2.15
C THR A 143 2.79 -11.07 0.65
N HIS A 144 2.83 -10.00 -0.18
CA HIS A 144 2.79 -10.06 -1.64
C HIS A 144 3.75 -9.05 -2.23
N GLU A 145 4.30 -9.37 -3.40
CA GLU A 145 5.06 -8.43 -4.22
C GLU A 145 4.44 -8.35 -5.62
N ILE A 146 4.30 -7.14 -6.14
CA ILE A 146 3.83 -6.87 -7.50
C ILE A 146 4.91 -6.07 -8.23
N ASP A 147 5.50 -6.67 -9.26
CA ASP A 147 6.32 -5.94 -10.22
C ASP A 147 5.40 -5.04 -11.05
N THR A 148 5.65 -3.74 -11.02
CA THR A 148 4.85 -2.73 -11.70
C THR A 148 5.39 -2.35 -13.09
N ASP A 149 6.41 -3.02 -13.62
CA ASP A 149 6.83 -2.88 -15.02
C ASP A 149 5.85 -3.59 -15.96
N ARG A 150 4.59 -3.17 -15.85
CA ARG A 150 3.43 -3.66 -16.59
C ARG A 150 2.34 -2.60 -16.65
N PRO A 151 1.28 -2.78 -17.48
CA PRO A 151 0.13 -1.88 -17.53
C PRO A 151 -0.47 -1.66 -16.14
N ILE A 152 -0.78 -0.40 -15.80
CA ILE A 152 -1.35 -0.06 -14.48
C ILE A 152 -2.68 -0.77 -14.21
N SER A 153 -3.46 -1.09 -15.25
CA SER A 153 -4.70 -1.88 -15.11
C SER A 153 -4.44 -3.24 -14.48
N GLU A 154 -3.37 -3.93 -14.90
CA GLU A 154 -3.01 -5.24 -14.35
C GLU A 154 -2.58 -5.13 -12.88
N VAL A 155 -1.78 -4.09 -12.53
CA VAL A 155 -1.40 -3.84 -11.14
C VAL A 155 -2.63 -3.65 -10.26
N ILE A 156 -3.61 -2.87 -10.74
CA ILE A 156 -4.86 -2.62 -10.00
C ILE A 156 -5.67 -3.90 -9.85
N GLU A 157 -5.78 -4.72 -10.90
CA GLU A 157 -6.50 -6.00 -10.85
C GLU A 157 -5.86 -6.99 -9.86
N MET A 158 -4.51 -7.03 -9.81
CA MET A 158 -3.80 -7.84 -8.83
C MET A 158 -4.05 -7.36 -7.39
N LEU A 159 -4.04 -6.05 -7.14
CA LEU A 159 -4.37 -5.48 -5.83
C LEU A 159 -5.81 -5.81 -5.42
N MET A 160 -6.76 -5.69 -6.35
CA MET A 160 -8.16 -6.06 -6.09
C MET A 160 -8.29 -7.55 -5.74
N SER A 161 -7.63 -8.43 -6.50
CA SER A 161 -7.64 -9.87 -6.25
C SER A 161 -7.07 -10.22 -4.86
N ILE A 162 -6.02 -9.51 -4.41
CA ILE A 162 -5.45 -9.69 -3.07
C ILE A 162 -6.46 -9.28 -1.99
N ALA A 163 -7.16 -8.14 -2.18
CA ALA A 163 -8.14 -7.66 -1.21
C ALA A 163 -9.42 -8.50 -1.16
N GLU A 164 -9.74 -9.23 -2.23
CA GLU A 164 -10.93 -10.08 -2.36
C GLU A 164 -10.65 -11.55 -2.03
N ALA A 165 -9.37 -11.91 -1.85
CA ALA A 165 -9.00 -13.26 -1.43
C ALA A 165 -9.57 -13.53 -0.02
N PRO A 166 -10.12 -14.74 0.23
CA PRO A 166 -10.52 -15.11 1.58
C PRO A 166 -9.32 -14.94 2.52
N SER A 167 -9.53 -14.30 3.67
CA SER A 167 -8.52 -14.26 4.71
C SER A 167 -8.30 -15.71 5.18
N ASP A 168 -7.13 -16.26 4.86
CA ASP A 168 -6.71 -17.53 5.44
C ASP A 168 -6.59 -17.31 6.95
N GLY A 169 -7.50 -17.86 7.72
CA GLY A 169 -7.68 -17.63 9.16
C GLY A 169 -6.50 -18.01 10.06
N ASP A 170 -5.29 -18.17 9.52
CA ASP A 170 -4.06 -18.48 10.24
C ASP A 170 -2.85 -17.59 9.86
N GLY A 171 -3.07 -16.56 9.05
CA GLY A 171 -2.04 -15.62 8.59
C GLY A 171 -1.73 -14.50 9.58
N ARG A 172 -1.43 -14.82 10.84
CA ARG A 172 -0.79 -13.84 11.74
C ARG A 172 0.62 -13.57 11.24
N LEU A 173 0.82 -12.39 10.63
CA LEU A 173 2.13 -11.86 10.30
C LEU A 173 3.05 -11.99 11.50
N LYS A 174 4.19 -12.63 11.32
CA LYS A 174 5.22 -12.76 12.35
C LYS A 174 5.68 -11.35 12.74
N THR A 175 5.50 -10.97 13.99
CA THR A 175 6.15 -9.80 14.56
C THR A 175 7.66 -10.02 14.52
N PRO A 176 8.46 -9.13 13.93
CA PRO A 176 9.91 -9.18 14.10
C PRO A 176 10.23 -8.95 15.59
N GLY A 177 11.02 -9.86 16.16
CA GLY A 177 11.56 -9.79 17.52
C GLY A 177 12.62 -8.72 17.67
#